data_df81c4d16cb1cc7ce89ad1079c34477a
#
_entry.id   df81c4d16cb1cc7ce89ad1079c34477a
#
_cell.length_a   1.000
_cell.length_b   1.000
_cell.length_c   1.000
_cell.angle_alpha   90.00
_cell.angle_beta   90.00
_cell.angle_gamma   90.00
#
_symmetry.space_group_name_H-M   'P 1'
#
loop_
_entity.id
_entity.type
_entity.pdbx_description
1 polymer ?
#
loop_
_entity_poly.entity_id
_entity_poly.type
_entity_poly.pdbx_seq_one_letter_code
_entity_poly.pdbx_strand_id
1 'polypeptide(L)'
;RPNLQHELMKIGATVETIAVYRYVHRMPTVSLPPIDLVVLPSSSAARTVLSGDFGQALLRVPMAAIGPQTEAAARQCGAQSVVRAEEDSVASLVSLVVSMMKR
;
A
#
# COMPACT_ATOMS: atom_id res chain seq x y z
N ARG A 1 13.77 -4.58 -2.57
CA ARG A 1 13.35 -3.81 -3.55
C ARG A 1 13.22 -2.42 -3.20
N PRO A 2 14.29 -1.85 -3.06
CA PRO A 2 14.40 -0.50 -2.55
C PRO A 2 13.89 0.54 -3.51
N ASN A 3 13.64 0.17 -4.72
CA ASN A 3 13.40 1.17 -5.74
C ASN A 3 11.98 1.70 -5.81
N LEU A 4 11.02 1.02 -5.17
CA LEU A 4 9.64 1.47 -5.28
C LEU A 4 9.46 2.86 -4.71
N GLN A 5 9.96 3.09 -3.49
CA GLN A 5 9.83 4.41 -2.87
C GLN A 5 10.52 5.47 -3.72
N HIS A 6 11.70 5.16 -4.21
CA HIS A 6 12.47 6.09 -5.02
C HIS A 6 11.72 6.43 -6.32
N GLU A 7 11.15 5.42 -6.98
CA GLU A 7 10.42 5.66 -8.22
C GLU A 7 9.17 6.48 -7.98
N LEU A 8 8.48 6.24 -6.88
CA LEU A 8 7.30 7.03 -6.57
C LEU A 8 7.65 8.47 -6.28
N MET A 9 8.79 8.72 -5.63
CA MET A 9 9.21 10.08 -5.36
C MET A 9 9.59 10.82 -6.62
N LYS A 10 10.07 10.12 -7.64
CA LYS A 10 10.40 10.74 -8.93
C LYS A 10 9.18 11.32 -9.62
N ILE A 11 8.02 10.77 -9.37
CA ILE A 11 6.79 11.26 -10.01
C ILE A 11 6.08 12.30 -9.14
N GLY A 12 6.74 12.77 -8.11
CA GLY A 12 6.20 13.84 -7.28
C GLY A 12 5.34 13.40 -6.11
N ALA A 13 5.33 12.10 -5.81
CA ALA A 13 4.54 11.61 -4.69
C ALA A 13 5.28 11.84 -3.38
N THR A 14 4.52 12.13 -2.34
CA THR A 14 5.05 12.13 -0.98
C THR A 14 4.85 10.74 -0.42
N VAL A 15 5.93 10.08 -0.06
CA VAL A 15 5.88 8.69 0.36
C VAL A 15 6.10 8.58 1.85
N GLU A 16 5.14 7.94 2.53
CA GLU A 16 5.26 7.61 3.94
C GLU A 16 5.48 6.12 4.04
N THR A 17 6.57 5.72 4.64
CA THR A 17 6.86 4.32 4.86
C THR A 17 6.60 4.00 6.32
N ILE A 18 5.70 3.06 6.55
CA ILE A 18 5.32 2.69 7.90
C ILE A 18 5.92 1.34 8.23
N ALA A 19 6.84 1.31 9.17
CA ALA A 19 7.45 0.08 9.64
C ALA A 19 6.64 -0.44 10.81
N VAL A 20 5.79 -1.41 10.57
CA VAL A 20 4.89 -1.89 11.62
C VAL A 20 5.31 -3.21 12.22
N TYR A 21 6.25 -3.89 11.61
CA TYR A 21 6.55 -5.27 11.97
C TYR A 21 7.16 -5.43 13.35
N ARG A 22 7.70 -4.39 13.90
CA ARG A 22 8.37 -4.49 15.19
C ARG A 22 7.60 -3.93 16.34
N TYR A 23 6.41 -3.44 16.10
CA TYR A 23 5.74 -2.66 17.12
C TYR A 23 4.40 -3.20 17.51
N VAL A 24 4.20 -4.45 17.24
CA VAL A 24 2.90 -5.02 17.44
C VAL A 24 2.40 -4.91 18.89
N HIS A 25 3.32 -4.92 19.84
CA HIS A 25 2.89 -4.88 21.23
C HIS A 25 3.16 -3.55 21.87
N ARG A 26 3.56 -2.58 21.14
CA ARG A 26 3.87 -1.30 21.69
C ARG A 26 3.53 -0.19 20.75
N MET A 27 2.45 -0.31 20.06
CA MET A 27 2.06 0.74 19.16
C MET A 27 1.85 2.02 19.90
N PRO A 28 2.51 3.07 19.53
CA PRO A 28 2.25 4.36 20.13
C PRO A 28 0.89 4.85 19.72
N THR A 29 0.37 5.77 20.48
CA THR A 29 -0.91 6.38 20.18
C THR A 29 -0.69 7.44 19.10
N VAL A 30 -0.29 7.00 17.94
CA VAL A 30 -0.02 7.90 16.83
C VAL A 30 -1.10 7.70 15.79
N SER A 31 -1.72 8.78 15.36
CA SER A 31 -2.68 8.66 14.27
C SER A 31 -1.94 8.75 12.96
N LEU A 32 -2.49 8.07 11.96
CA LEU A 32 -1.94 8.16 10.62
C LEU A 32 -2.21 9.54 10.04
N PRO A 33 -1.27 10.08 9.26
CA PRO A 33 -1.59 11.26 8.47
C PRO A 33 -2.63 10.89 7.43
N PRO A 34 -3.26 11.87 6.78
CA PRO A 34 -4.18 11.57 5.69
C PRO A 34 -3.48 10.76 4.60
N ILE A 35 -4.08 9.67 4.22
CA ILE A 35 -3.53 8.77 3.21
C ILE A 35 -4.44 8.77 2.00
N ASP A 36 -3.89 9.09 0.84
CA ASP A 36 -4.65 9.14 -0.40
C ASP A 36 -4.64 7.81 -1.14
N LEU A 37 -3.59 7.04 -0.95
CA LEU A 37 -3.39 5.80 -1.71
C LEU A 37 -2.46 4.90 -0.95
N VAL A 38 -2.80 3.62 -0.90
CA VAL A 38 -1.94 2.60 -0.30
C VAL A 38 -1.31 1.80 -1.44
N VAL A 39 0.01 1.66 -1.42
CA VAL A 39 0.73 0.92 -2.44
C VAL A 39 1.23 -0.37 -1.83
N LEU A 40 0.85 -1.49 -2.43
CA LEU A 40 1.13 -2.81 -1.89
C LEU A 40 2.07 -3.59 -2.81
N PRO A 41 3.35 -3.67 -2.46
CA PRO A 41 4.34 -4.34 -3.33
C PRO A 41 4.42 -5.84 -3.13
N SER A 42 3.69 -6.40 -2.17
CA SER A 42 3.70 -7.86 -1.96
C SER A 42 2.50 -8.26 -1.13
N SER A 43 2.14 -9.54 -1.21
CA SER A 43 1.07 -10.09 -0.39
C SER A 43 1.42 -10.00 1.09
N SER A 44 2.67 -10.24 1.41
CA SER A 44 3.14 -10.16 2.78
C SER A 44 2.96 -8.76 3.34
N ALA A 45 3.32 -7.74 2.55
CA ALA A 45 3.13 -6.37 2.96
C ALA A 45 1.65 -6.06 3.18
N ALA A 46 0.80 -6.54 2.29
CA ALA A 46 -0.64 -6.31 2.42
C ALA A 46 -1.17 -6.88 3.73
N ARG A 47 -0.80 -8.13 4.03
CA ARG A 47 -1.29 -8.76 5.26
C ARG A 47 -0.76 -8.07 6.49
N THR A 48 0.51 -7.71 6.48
CA THR A 48 1.12 -7.05 7.64
C THR A 48 0.46 -5.72 7.95
N VAL A 49 0.27 -4.91 6.92
CA VAL A 49 -0.28 -3.57 7.11
C VAL A 49 -1.75 -3.63 7.46
N LEU A 50 -2.51 -4.44 6.74
CA LEU A 50 -3.97 -4.40 6.88
C LEU A 50 -4.47 -5.17 8.09
N SER A 51 -3.68 -6.10 8.62
CA SER A 51 -4.06 -6.77 9.86
C SER A 51 -3.46 -6.11 11.09
N GLY A 52 -2.70 -5.03 10.92
CA GLY A 52 -2.11 -4.32 12.03
C GLY A 52 -3.05 -3.27 12.61
N ASP A 53 -2.50 -2.47 13.51
CA ASP A 53 -3.30 -1.50 14.25
C ASP A 53 -3.92 -0.43 13.37
N PHE A 54 -3.28 -0.12 12.25
CA PHE A 54 -3.81 0.89 11.33
C PHE A 54 -4.71 0.31 10.26
N GLY A 55 -4.87 -1.01 10.25
CA GLY A 55 -5.55 -1.66 9.14
C GLY A 55 -6.97 -1.15 8.94
N GLN A 56 -7.71 -1.00 10.02
CA GLN A 56 -9.10 -0.56 9.91
C GLN A 56 -9.21 0.80 9.23
N ALA A 57 -8.30 1.69 9.56
CA ALA A 57 -8.33 3.03 8.97
C ALA A 57 -7.98 3.00 7.48
N LEU A 58 -7.24 1.99 7.04
CA LEU A 58 -6.79 1.92 5.66
C LEU A 58 -7.74 1.18 4.73
N LEU A 59 -8.71 0.44 5.26
CA LEU A 59 -9.53 -0.43 4.43
C LEU A 59 -10.35 0.31 3.39
N ARG A 60 -10.66 1.57 3.62
CA ARG A 60 -11.44 2.36 2.69
C ARG A 60 -10.60 3.18 1.73
N VAL A 61 -9.31 3.22 1.94
CA VAL A 61 -8.41 3.98 1.08
C VAL A 61 -8.16 3.18 -0.18
N PRO A 62 -8.14 3.81 -1.35
CA PRO A 62 -7.82 3.09 -2.58
C PRO A 62 -6.44 2.47 -2.49
N MET A 63 -6.29 1.27 -3.02
CA MET A 63 -5.05 0.52 -2.95
C MET A 63 -4.58 0.10 -4.32
N ALA A 64 -3.28 0.19 -4.54
CA ALA A 64 -2.64 -0.28 -5.76
C ALA A 64 -1.81 -1.51 -5.42
N ALA A 65 -2.15 -2.65 -5.99
CA ALA A 65 -1.48 -3.91 -5.72
C ALA A 65 -0.62 -4.31 -6.91
N ILE A 66 0.54 -4.91 -6.63
CA ILE A 66 1.47 -5.26 -7.69
C ILE A 66 0.97 -6.41 -8.56
N GLY A 67 0.15 -7.29 -8.02
CA GLY A 67 -0.32 -8.43 -8.81
C GLY A 67 -1.52 -9.09 -8.18
N PRO A 68 -2.00 -10.19 -8.80
CA PRO A 68 -3.25 -10.82 -8.35
C PRO A 68 -3.18 -11.41 -6.95
N GLN A 69 -2.03 -11.93 -6.55
CA GLN A 69 -1.93 -12.49 -5.21
C GLN A 69 -1.98 -11.41 -4.15
N THR A 70 -1.36 -10.28 -4.43
CA THR A 70 -1.39 -9.15 -3.52
C THR A 70 -2.80 -8.56 -3.44
N GLU A 71 -3.47 -8.47 -4.58
CA GLU A 71 -4.85 -8.01 -4.59
C GLU A 71 -5.74 -8.93 -3.76
N ALA A 72 -5.58 -10.25 -3.94
CA ALA A 72 -6.37 -11.20 -3.18
C ALA A 72 -6.12 -11.09 -1.69
N ALA A 73 -4.86 -10.93 -1.30
CA ALA A 73 -4.51 -10.78 0.10
C ALA A 73 -5.16 -9.52 0.70
N ALA A 74 -5.12 -8.42 -0.03
CA ALA A 74 -5.73 -7.19 0.44
C ALA A 74 -7.23 -7.34 0.62
N ARG A 75 -7.90 -7.97 -0.34
CA ARG A 75 -9.34 -8.17 -0.26
C ARG A 75 -9.71 -9.10 0.88
N GLN A 76 -8.89 -10.12 1.13
CA GLN A 76 -9.12 -11.02 2.26
C GLN A 76 -9.02 -10.29 3.58
N CYS A 77 -8.22 -9.24 3.63
CA CYS A 77 -8.09 -8.44 4.84
C CYS A 77 -9.19 -7.37 4.94
N GLY A 78 -10.06 -7.28 3.96
CA GLY A 78 -11.19 -6.37 4.03
C GLY A 78 -11.07 -5.11 3.18
N ALA A 79 -10.04 -4.99 2.37
CA ALA A 79 -9.87 -3.81 1.52
C ALA A 79 -11.05 -3.66 0.57
N GLN A 80 -11.58 -2.46 0.45
CA GLN A 80 -12.78 -2.20 -0.32
C GLN A 80 -12.49 -1.76 -1.74
N SER A 81 -11.33 -1.18 -1.99
CA SER A 81 -10.98 -0.67 -3.31
C SER A 81 -9.54 -1.02 -3.62
N VAL A 82 -9.35 -2.05 -4.44
CA VAL A 82 -8.01 -2.49 -4.82
C VAL A 82 -7.95 -2.61 -6.33
N VAL A 83 -6.93 -2.00 -6.91
CA VAL A 83 -6.64 -2.12 -8.33
C VAL A 83 -5.26 -2.74 -8.45
N ARG A 84 -5.09 -3.66 -9.36
CA ARG A 84 -3.78 -4.29 -9.53
C ARG A 84 -3.11 -3.80 -10.80
N ALA A 85 -1.77 -3.84 -10.79
CA ALA A 85 -0.98 -3.50 -11.94
C ALA A 85 -1.15 -4.55 -13.04
N GLU A 86 -0.88 -4.14 -14.27
CA GLU A 86 -1.04 -5.07 -15.39
C GLU A 86 0.01 -6.16 -15.37
N GLU A 87 1.19 -5.85 -14.87
CA GLU A 87 2.26 -6.82 -14.76
C GLU A 87 2.81 -6.79 -13.35
N ASP A 88 3.30 -7.92 -12.90
CA ASP A 88 3.87 -8.04 -11.56
C ASP A 88 5.28 -7.47 -11.56
N SER A 89 5.38 -6.16 -11.64
CA SER A 89 6.67 -5.47 -11.67
C SER A 89 6.52 -4.10 -11.02
N VAL A 90 7.64 -3.58 -10.54
CA VAL A 90 7.64 -2.24 -9.94
C VAL A 90 7.25 -1.20 -10.98
N ALA A 91 7.74 -1.33 -12.20
CA ALA A 91 7.42 -0.36 -13.25
C ALA A 91 5.91 -0.32 -13.52
N SER A 92 5.28 -1.47 -13.59
CA SER A 92 3.85 -1.53 -13.83
C SER A 92 3.08 -0.96 -12.65
N LEU A 93 3.55 -1.24 -11.44
CA LEU A 93 2.91 -0.70 -10.24
C LEU A 93 3.02 0.83 -10.21
N VAL A 94 4.17 1.37 -10.55
CA VAL A 94 4.34 2.83 -10.61
C VAL A 94 3.41 3.43 -11.65
N SER A 95 3.28 2.80 -12.81
CA SER A 95 2.35 3.29 -13.83
C SER A 95 0.91 3.32 -13.32
N LEU A 96 0.53 2.29 -12.57
CA LEU A 96 -0.80 2.25 -11.98
C LEU A 96 -0.99 3.39 -10.98
N VAL A 97 0.00 3.62 -10.13
CA VAL A 97 -0.09 4.68 -9.14
C VAL A 97 -0.25 6.03 -9.82
N VAL A 98 0.52 6.29 -10.88
CA VAL A 98 0.40 7.53 -11.62
C VAL A 98 -1.01 7.69 -12.16
N SER A 99 -1.55 6.63 -12.72
CA SER A 99 -2.91 6.66 -13.27
C SER A 99 -3.94 6.97 -12.18
N MET A 100 -3.80 6.36 -11.02
CA MET A 100 -4.74 6.59 -9.92
C MET A 100 -4.63 7.99 -9.34
N MET A 101 -3.43 8.54 -9.33
CA MET A 101 -3.22 9.87 -8.79
C MET A 101 -3.72 10.99 -9.69
N LYS A 102 -3.94 10.69 -10.96
CA LYS A 102 -4.41 11.70 -11.91
C LYS A 102 -5.91 11.90 -11.91
N ARG A 103 -6.61 11.16 -11.10
CA ARG A 103 -8.06 11.27 -11.09
C ARG A 103 -8.60 12.44 -10.35
#